data_53ecef2758436777032f59012748efce
#
_entry.id   53ecef2758436777032f59012748efce
#
_cell.length_a   1.000
_cell.length_b   1.000
_cell.length_c   1.000
_cell.angle_alpha   90.00
_cell.angle_beta   90.00
_cell.angle_gamma   90.00
#
_symmetry.space_group_name_H-M   'P 1'
#
loop_
_entity.id
_entity.type
_entity.pdbx_description
1 polymer ?
#
loop_
_entity_poly.entity_id
_entity_poly.type
_entity_poly.pdbx_seq_one_letter_code
_entity_poly.pdbx_strand_id
1 'polypeptide(L)'
;MSLEQLHKSLLTEFAKEPKNLVNLEKILNDLKSTLGIPTTSSKLTPAALSTIHRDLFEISAFFAILKNDMNAFEKAIIDVQSFYTSQQNDSTNKWLMTGLHLMYLLVKGRLNEFHMLIEQIDQHVQQNNPFILTPVKLEQYLMEGAYNKVVLNEKTIPSPYYAMFIRILTDTFKCCCTXXXXMFIRILTDTVRGDIALCIEKSYKQILIKDAVQMLLYDNEAAALQFAEKRGWKREKDMFTFDDLQSILNGPPKAHLDTTRIAKQTIYYAKQLEMIV
;
A
#
# COMPACT_ATOMS: atom_id res chain seq x y z
N MET A 1 -19.28 -12.12 40.65
CA MET A 1 -20.25 -11.20 39.98
C MET A 1 -21.11 -12.02 39.03
N SER A 2 -22.38 -11.63 38.84
CA SER A 2 -23.22 -12.28 37.84
C SER A 2 -22.74 -11.89 36.44
N LEU A 3 -22.95 -12.74 35.45
CA LEU A 3 -22.53 -12.50 34.06
C LEU A 3 -23.17 -11.23 33.50
N GLU A 4 -24.41 -10.93 33.87
CA GLU A 4 -25.10 -9.71 33.47
C GLU A 4 -24.47 -8.44 34.08
N GLN A 5 -23.98 -8.51 35.31
CA GLN A 5 -23.31 -7.40 35.99
C GLN A 5 -21.97 -7.10 35.30
N LEU A 6 -21.20 -8.13 34.95
CA LEU A 6 -19.95 -7.98 34.19
C LEU A 6 -20.20 -7.39 32.80
N HIS A 7 -21.26 -7.85 32.12
CA HIS A 7 -21.65 -7.31 30.81
C HIS A 7 -22.03 -5.83 30.91
N LYS A 8 -22.84 -5.45 31.87
CA LYS A 8 -23.23 -4.03 32.12
C LYS A 8 -22.00 -3.17 32.45
N SER A 9 -21.08 -3.68 33.28
CA SER A 9 -19.86 -2.96 33.62
C SER A 9 -18.95 -2.80 32.38
N LEU A 10 -18.88 -3.80 31.49
CA LEU A 10 -18.14 -3.72 30.23
C LEU A 10 -18.70 -2.60 29.33
N LEU A 11 -20.03 -2.55 29.15
CA LEU A 11 -20.68 -1.53 28.32
C LEU A 11 -20.48 -0.12 28.90
N THR A 12 -20.60 0.04 30.23
CA THR A 12 -20.41 1.36 30.89
C THR A 12 -18.95 1.82 30.80
N GLU A 13 -17.98 0.93 30.96
CA GLU A 13 -16.56 1.30 30.83
C GLU A 13 -16.19 1.59 29.36
N PHE A 14 -16.77 0.86 28.41
CA PHE A 14 -16.52 1.10 26.97
C PHE A 14 -17.11 2.44 26.50
N ALA A 15 -18.23 2.88 27.10
CA ALA A 15 -18.89 4.15 26.79
C ALA A 15 -18.17 5.39 27.39
N LYS A 16 -17.31 5.20 28.41
CA LYS A 16 -16.54 6.30 29.03
C LYS A 16 -15.44 6.84 28.12
N GLU A 17 -15.27 8.15 28.10
CA GLU A 17 -14.12 8.82 27.44
C GLU A 17 -13.40 9.69 28.49
N PRO A 18 -12.06 9.53 28.64
CA PRO A 18 -11.13 8.63 27.95
C PRO A 18 -11.26 7.16 28.36
N LYS A 19 -11.05 6.27 27.40
CA LYS A 19 -11.17 4.81 27.59
C LYS A 19 -10.00 4.26 28.41
N ASN A 20 -10.32 3.60 29.53
CA ASN A 20 -9.30 3.00 30.39
C ASN A 20 -9.01 1.55 29.94
N LEU A 21 -7.95 1.40 29.12
CA LEU A 21 -7.57 0.13 28.48
C LEU A 21 -7.27 -0.98 29.48
N VAL A 22 -6.68 -0.64 30.64
CA VAL A 22 -6.30 -1.62 31.66
C VAL A 22 -7.53 -2.25 32.33
N ASN A 23 -8.53 -1.43 32.65
CA ASN A 23 -9.78 -1.90 33.24
C ASN A 23 -10.60 -2.71 32.24
N LEU A 24 -10.67 -2.26 30.98
CA LEU A 24 -11.35 -2.97 29.88
C LEU A 24 -10.74 -4.37 29.67
N GLU A 25 -9.40 -4.47 29.67
CA GLU A 25 -8.69 -5.73 29.53
C GLU A 25 -9.03 -6.72 30.64
N LYS A 26 -9.08 -6.26 31.88
CA LYS A 26 -9.46 -7.09 33.05
C LYS A 26 -10.88 -7.61 32.91
N ILE A 27 -11.85 -6.72 32.64
CA ILE A 27 -13.27 -7.07 32.50
C ILE A 27 -13.48 -8.05 31.33
N LEU A 28 -12.78 -7.85 30.19
CA LEU A 28 -12.84 -8.75 29.03
C LEU A 28 -12.33 -10.16 29.40
N ASN A 29 -11.21 -10.23 30.11
CA ASN A 29 -10.62 -11.53 30.54
C ASN A 29 -11.52 -12.24 31.57
N ASP A 30 -12.11 -11.49 32.50
CA ASP A 30 -13.05 -12.03 33.49
C ASP A 30 -14.32 -12.56 32.80
N LEU A 31 -14.85 -11.84 31.80
CA LEU A 31 -16.00 -12.28 31.00
C LEU A 31 -15.67 -13.53 30.18
N LYS A 32 -14.52 -13.57 29.54
CA LYS A 32 -14.06 -14.77 28.78
C LYS A 32 -13.92 -15.99 29.68
N SER A 33 -13.36 -15.82 30.87
CA SER A 33 -13.19 -16.90 31.83
C SER A 33 -14.52 -17.39 32.40
N THR A 34 -15.48 -16.48 32.68
CA THR A 34 -16.81 -16.86 33.20
C THR A 34 -17.68 -17.52 32.13
N LEU A 35 -17.57 -17.14 30.87
CA LEU A 35 -18.26 -17.75 29.73
C LEU A 35 -17.75 -19.18 29.42
N GLY A 36 -16.48 -19.44 29.71
CA GLY A 36 -15.85 -20.76 29.56
C GLY A 36 -16.37 -21.80 30.57
N ILE A 37 -17.11 -21.41 31.62
CA ILE A 37 -17.62 -22.29 32.67
C ILE A 37 -19.10 -22.64 32.33
N PRO A 38 -19.40 -23.92 32.02
CA PRO A 38 -20.75 -24.33 31.58
C PRO A 38 -21.86 -24.14 32.62
N THR A 39 -21.52 -24.05 33.91
CA THR A 39 -22.48 -23.88 35.01
C THR A 39 -23.09 -22.47 35.08
N THR A 40 -22.42 -21.44 34.56
CA THR A 40 -22.93 -20.04 34.60
C THR A 40 -23.86 -19.76 33.44
N SER A 41 -23.72 -20.44 32.31
CA SER A 41 -24.52 -20.21 31.08
C SER A 41 -25.93 -20.83 31.19
N SER A 42 -26.16 -21.76 32.08
CA SER A 42 -27.46 -22.49 32.22
C SER A 42 -28.61 -21.67 32.86
N LYS A 43 -28.29 -20.50 33.43
CA LYS A 43 -29.29 -19.65 34.13
C LYS A 43 -29.84 -18.51 33.26
N LEU A 44 -29.33 -18.31 32.05
CA LEU A 44 -29.71 -17.24 31.18
C LEU A 44 -30.50 -17.70 29.96
N THR A 45 -31.38 -16.86 29.44
CA THR A 45 -32.09 -17.17 28.20
C THR A 45 -31.08 -17.22 27.04
N PRO A 46 -31.27 -18.14 26.06
CA PRO A 46 -30.33 -18.24 24.93
C PRO A 46 -30.17 -16.93 24.13
N ALA A 47 -31.23 -16.12 24.07
CA ALA A 47 -31.20 -14.80 23.43
C ALA A 47 -30.29 -13.81 24.18
N ALA A 48 -30.34 -13.80 25.52
CA ALA A 48 -29.46 -12.95 26.34
C ALA A 48 -27.99 -13.38 26.23
N LEU A 49 -27.73 -14.69 26.18
CA LEU A 49 -26.39 -15.23 25.98
C LEU A 49 -25.82 -14.82 24.61
N SER A 50 -26.63 -14.88 23.54
CA SER A 50 -26.18 -14.51 22.22
C SER A 50 -25.85 -12.99 22.13
N THR A 51 -26.62 -12.12 22.80
CA THR A 51 -26.28 -10.68 22.86
C THR A 51 -24.98 -10.41 23.62
N ILE A 52 -24.75 -11.12 24.74
CA ILE A 52 -23.53 -11.00 25.54
C ILE A 52 -22.31 -11.46 24.69
N HIS A 53 -22.41 -12.58 23.98
CA HIS A 53 -21.36 -13.08 23.10
C HIS A 53 -21.04 -12.10 21.97
N ARG A 54 -22.09 -11.57 21.31
CA ARG A 54 -21.95 -10.57 20.26
C ARG A 54 -21.16 -9.35 20.76
N ASP A 55 -21.64 -8.76 21.85
CA ASP A 55 -21.05 -7.54 22.42
C ASP A 55 -19.60 -7.79 22.89
N LEU A 56 -19.34 -8.96 23.46
CA LEU A 56 -18.00 -9.37 23.88
C LEU A 56 -17.05 -9.42 22.68
N PHE A 57 -17.45 -10.07 21.58
CA PHE A 57 -16.63 -10.22 20.38
C PHE A 57 -16.39 -8.86 19.70
N GLU A 58 -17.44 -8.05 19.56
CA GLU A 58 -17.35 -6.69 18.97
C GLU A 58 -16.39 -5.81 19.80
N ILE A 59 -16.56 -5.76 21.13
CA ILE A 59 -15.74 -4.94 22.03
C ILE A 59 -14.29 -5.48 22.06
N SER A 60 -14.08 -6.80 21.97
CA SER A 60 -12.71 -7.36 21.90
C SER A 60 -11.99 -6.92 20.61
N ALA A 61 -12.71 -6.85 19.50
CA ALA A 61 -12.17 -6.34 18.22
C ALA A 61 -11.82 -4.84 18.32
N PHE A 62 -12.71 -4.01 18.88
CA PHE A 62 -12.45 -2.59 19.12
C PHE A 62 -11.27 -2.37 20.06
N PHE A 63 -11.18 -3.19 21.11
CA PHE A 63 -10.08 -3.13 22.09
C PHE A 63 -8.73 -3.42 21.42
N ALA A 64 -8.68 -4.41 20.54
CA ALA A 64 -7.47 -4.76 19.78
C ALA A 64 -7.03 -3.60 18.89
N ILE A 65 -7.97 -2.89 18.26
CA ILE A 65 -7.70 -1.67 17.46
C ILE A 65 -7.10 -0.57 18.36
N LEU A 66 -7.71 -0.31 19.51
CA LEU A 66 -7.25 0.72 20.45
C LEU A 66 -5.86 0.44 21.01
N LYS A 67 -5.52 -0.85 21.17
CA LYS A 67 -4.19 -1.32 21.62
C LYS A 67 -3.16 -1.34 20.48
N ASN A 68 -3.58 -1.15 19.23
CA ASN A 68 -2.77 -1.27 17.99
C ASN A 68 -2.19 -2.69 17.80
N ASP A 69 -2.93 -3.72 18.26
CA ASP A 69 -2.51 -5.12 18.12
C ASP A 69 -3.25 -5.78 16.95
N MET A 70 -2.58 -5.89 15.81
CA MET A 70 -3.15 -6.47 14.58
C MET A 70 -3.39 -7.97 14.69
N ASN A 71 -2.58 -8.70 15.48
CA ASN A 71 -2.73 -10.13 15.66
C ASN A 71 -3.92 -10.47 16.57
N ALA A 72 -4.12 -9.68 17.63
CA ALA A 72 -5.29 -9.81 18.50
C ALA A 72 -6.57 -9.45 17.72
N PHE A 73 -6.51 -8.42 16.85
CA PHE A 73 -7.62 -8.01 16.00
C PHE A 73 -8.01 -9.14 15.02
N GLU A 74 -7.04 -9.79 14.38
CA GLU A 74 -7.29 -10.91 13.46
C GLU A 74 -8.09 -12.04 14.13
N LYS A 75 -7.70 -12.43 15.34
CA LYS A 75 -8.40 -13.46 16.11
C LYS A 75 -9.83 -13.02 16.47
N ALA A 76 -9.96 -11.80 16.99
CA ALA A 76 -11.25 -11.26 17.39
C ALA A 76 -12.23 -11.12 16.20
N ILE A 77 -11.76 -10.70 15.02
CA ILE A 77 -12.63 -10.52 13.85
C ILE A 77 -13.10 -11.87 13.28
N ILE A 78 -12.29 -12.91 13.37
CA ILE A 78 -12.68 -14.28 13.00
C ILE A 78 -13.83 -14.75 13.90
N ASP A 79 -13.73 -14.51 15.22
CA ASP A 79 -14.78 -14.85 16.19
C ASP A 79 -16.08 -14.10 15.89
N VAL A 80 -15.98 -12.79 15.60
CA VAL A 80 -17.12 -11.93 15.20
C VAL A 80 -17.79 -12.49 13.93
N GLN A 81 -16.99 -12.82 12.91
CA GLN A 81 -17.50 -13.33 11.62
C GLN A 81 -18.19 -14.68 11.78
N SER A 82 -17.60 -15.58 12.54
CA SER A 82 -18.18 -16.90 12.87
C SER A 82 -19.53 -16.74 13.57
N PHE A 83 -19.62 -15.77 14.47
CA PHE A 83 -20.86 -15.44 15.18
C PHE A 83 -21.94 -14.90 14.22
N TYR A 84 -21.59 -13.96 13.33
CA TYR A 84 -22.55 -13.37 12.36
C TYR A 84 -23.02 -14.41 11.32
N THR A 85 -22.20 -15.37 10.97
CA THR A 85 -22.57 -16.48 10.06
C THR A 85 -23.56 -17.45 10.75
N SER A 86 -23.35 -17.73 12.03
CA SER A 86 -24.18 -18.67 12.78
C SER A 86 -25.54 -18.10 13.20
N GLN A 87 -25.63 -16.76 13.35
CA GLN A 87 -26.88 -16.09 13.78
C GLN A 87 -27.24 -14.97 12.81
N GLN A 88 -28.45 -15.06 12.25
CA GLN A 88 -28.98 -14.07 11.29
C GLN A 88 -29.42 -12.73 11.93
N ASN A 89 -29.14 -12.53 13.19
CA ASN A 89 -29.52 -11.28 13.88
C ASN A 89 -28.64 -10.13 13.42
N ASP A 90 -29.23 -9.13 12.79
CA ASP A 90 -28.54 -7.92 12.36
C ASP A 90 -28.14 -7.06 13.56
N SER A 91 -26.85 -6.96 13.78
CA SER A 91 -26.24 -6.04 14.74
C SER A 91 -26.12 -4.65 14.10
N THR A 92 -26.33 -3.60 14.90
CA THR A 92 -26.09 -2.21 14.48
C THR A 92 -24.66 -1.99 14.00
N ASN A 93 -23.71 -2.75 14.57
CA ASN A 93 -22.29 -2.66 14.27
C ASN A 93 -21.82 -3.63 13.17
N LYS A 94 -22.72 -4.46 12.61
CA LYS A 94 -22.38 -5.48 11.60
C LYS A 94 -21.56 -4.90 10.44
N TRP A 95 -22.06 -3.81 9.84
CA TRP A 95 -21.42 -3.18 8.69
C TRP A 95 -20.11 -2.47 9.08
N LEU A 96 -20.04 -1.93 10.30
CA LEU A 96 -18.80 -1.35 10.83
C LEU A 96 -17.73 -2.44 11.01
N MET A 97 -18.08 -3.59 11.60
CA MET A 97 -17.17 -4.73 11.80
C MET A 97 -16.70 -5.31 10.46
N THR A 98 -17.63 -5.48 9.52
CA THR A 98 -17.30 -5.96 8.15
C THR A 98 -16.35 -4.96 7.44
N GLY A 99 -16.62 -3.67 7.57
CA GLY A 99 -15.76 -2.62 7.01
C GLY A 99 -14.34 -2.61 7.62
N LEU A 100 -14.24 -2.82 8.94
CA LEU A 100 -12.95 -2.94 9.63
C LEU A 100 -12.20 -4.21 9.19
N HIS A 101 -12.91 -5.31 8.94
CA HIS A 101 -12.30 -6.53 8.40
C HIS A 101 -11.75 -6.28 6.99
N LEU A 102 -12.51 -5.61 6.12
CA LEU A 102 -12.05 -5.22 4.78
C LEU A 102 -10.78 -4.35 4.85
N MET A 103 -10.76 -3.37 5.76
CA MET A 103 -9.58 -2.53 6.00
C MET A 103 -8.36 -3.36 6.45
N TYR A 104 -8.57 -4.32 7.34
CA TYR A 104 -7.52 -5.23 7.82
C TYR A 104 -6.94 -6.04 6.65
N LEU A 105 -7.79 -6.61 5.79
CA LEU A 105 -7.37 -7.41 4.63
C LEU A 105 -6.57 -6.56 3.64
N LEU A 106 -6.96 -5.29 3.42
CA LEU A 106 -6.19 -4.34 2.60
C LEU A 106 -4.79 -4.07 3.18
N VAL A 107 -4.72 -3.83 4.50
CA VAL A 107 -3.45 -3.56 5.20
C VAL A 107 -2.50 -4.76 5.09
N LYS A 108 -3.04 -5.98 5.16
CA LYS A 108 -2.25 -7.23 5.03
C LYS A 108 -1.98 -7.63 3.58
N GLY A 109 -2.57 -6.95 2.60
CA GLY A 109 -2.43 -7.28 1.18
C GLY A 109 -3.13 -8.58 0.75
N ARG A 110 -4.12 -9.04 1.53
CA ARG A 110 -4.89 -10.27 1.26
C ARG A 110 -6.09 -9.95 0.36
N LEU A 111 -5.82 -9.54 -0.88
CA LEU A 111 -6.82 -9.07 -1.83
C LEU A 111 -7.83 -10.16 -2.23
N ASN A 112 -7.41 -11.41 -2.30
CA ASN A 112 -8.29 -12.54 -2.63
C ASN A 112 -9.44 -12.64 -1.62
N GLU A 113 -9.13 -12.60 -0.35
CA GLU A 113 -10.13 -12.68 0.73
C GLU A 113 -10.99 -11.42 0.80
N PHE A 114 -10.40 -10.28 0.49
CA PHE A 114 -11.09 -8.99 0.38
C PHE A 114 -12.21 -9.07 -0.67
N HIS A 115 -11.90 -9.57 -1.87
CA HIS A 115 -12.89 -9.71 -2.95
C HIS A 115 -13.95 -10.77 -2.62
N MET A 116 -13.55 -11.88 -2.00
CA MET A 116 -14.49 -12.91 -1.55
C MET A 116 -15.49 -12.38 -0.52
N LEU A 117 -15.01 -11.54 0.40
CA LEU A 117 -15.86 -10.94 1.43
C LEU A 117 -16.82 -9.90 0.83
N ILE A 118 -16.35 -9.08 -0.12
CA ILE A 118 -17.18 -8.09 -0.83
C ILE A 118 -18.29 -8.80 -1.64
N GLU A 119 -17.97 -9.90 -2.30
CA GLU A 119 -18.94 -10.66 -3.11
C GLU A 119 -20.13 -11.18 -2.29
N GLN A 120 -19.93 -11.42 -0.98
CA GLN A 120 -20.99 -11.84 -0.06
C GLN A 120 -21.93 -10.71 0.35
N ILE A 121 -21.57 -9.44 0.05
CA ILE A 121 -22.35 -8.26 0.44
C ILE A 121 -23.19 -7.79 -0.75
N ASP A 122 -24.45 -7.50 -0.52
CA ASP A 122 -25.36 -6.96 -1.55
C ASP A 122 -24.78 -5.68 -2.17
N GLN A 123 -24.85 -5.57 -3.48
CA GLN A 123 -24.32 -4.42 -4.26
C GLN A 123 -24.92 -3.09 -3.79
N HIS A 124 -26.19 -3.08 -3.41
CA HIS A 124 -26.86 -1.90 -2.86
C HIS A 124 -26.22 -1.40 -1.56
N VAL A 125 -25.81 -2.34 -0.68
CA VAL A 125 -25.12 -2.02 0.58
C VAL A 125 -23.69 -1.53 0.31
N GLN A 126 -22.99 -2.15 -0.66
CA GLN A 126 -21.63 -1.74 -1.05
C GLN A 126 -21.57 -0.27 -1.48
N GLN A 127 -22.60 0.20 -2.21
CA GLN A 127 -22.64 1.57 -2.77
C GLN A 127 -23.13 2.62 -1.77
N ASN A 128 -24.05 2.26 -0.87
CA ASN A 128 -24.73 3.23 -0.01
C ASN A 128 -24.17 3.30 1.43
N ASN A 129 -23.51 2.22 1.89
CA ASN A 129 -23.00 2.17 3.26
C ASN A 129 -21.59 2.76 3.35
N PRO A 130 -21.37 3.86 4.09
CA PRO A 130 -20.07 4.51 4.18
C PRO A 130 -18.97 3.60 4.76
N PHE A 131 -19.33 2.62 5.62
CA PHE A 131 -18.38 1.70 6.22
C PHE A 131 -17.81 0.70 5.20
N ILE A 132 -18.60 0.30 4.20
CA ILE A 132 -18.16 -0.62 3.13
C ILE A 132 -17.55 0.17 1.96
N LEU A 133 -18.14 1.30 1.62
CA LEU A 133 -17.71 2.15 0.50
C LEU A 133 -16.27 2.65 0.66
N THR A 134 -15.86 2.98 1.91
CA THR A 134 -14.51 3.50 2.21
C THR A 134 -13.41 2.49 1.85
N PRO A 135 -13.41 1.23 2.35
CA PRO A 135 -12.38 0.25 1.94
C PRO A 135 -12.44 -0.10 0.44
N VAL A 136 -13.62 -0.13 -0.18
CA VAL A 136 -13.77 -0.41 -1.63
C VAL A 136 -13.12 0.71 -2.45
N LYS A 137 -13.36 1.98 -2.11
CA LYS A 137 -12.71 3.11 -2.78
C LYS A 137 -11.20 3.13 -2.56
N LEU A 138 -10.75 2.79 -1.35
CA LEU A 138 -9.32 2.72 -1.04
C LEU A 138 -8.64 1.64 -1.88
N GLU A 139 -9.25 0.46 -1.98
CA GLU A 139 -8.74 -0.63 -2.84
C GLU A 139 -8.63 -0.17 -4.29
N GLN A 140 -9.67 0.49 -4.81
CA GLN A 140 -9.66 1.03 -6.17
C GLN A 140 -8.50 2.02 -6.37
N TYR A 141 -8.31 2.96 -5.45
CA TYR A 141 -7.20 3.94 -5.53
C TYR A 141 -5.83 3.26 -5.48
N LEU A 142 -5.71 2.17 -4.71
CA LEU A 142 -4.48 1.38 -4.63
C LEU A 142 -4.19 0.67 -5.95
N MET A 143 -5.21 0.08 -6.57
CA MET A 143 -5.09 -0.61 -7.87
C MET A 143 -4.81 0.37 -9.01
N GLU A 144 -5.37 1.59 -8.95
CA GLU A 144 -5.11 2.66 -9.91
C GLU A 144 -3.72 3.31 -9.71
N GLY A 145 -3.05 3.06 -8.59
CA GLY A 145 -1.81 3.73 -8.22
C GLY A 145 -1.99 5.18 -7.78
N ALA A 146 -3.22 5.58 -7.46
CA ALA A 146 -3.56 6.96 -7.08
C ALA A 146 -3.35 7.20 -5.57
N TYR A 147 -2.12 7.00 -5.09
CA TYR A 147 -1.76 7.05 -3.67
C TYR A 147 -2.06 8.40 -3.01
N ASN A 148 -2.05 9.48 -3.78
CA ASN A 148 -2.41 10.83 -3.28
C ASN A 148 -3.85 10.87 -2.76
N LYS A 149 -4.76 10.14 -3.42
CA LYS A 149 -6.18 10.06 -3.01
C LYS A 149 -6.36 9.26 -1.71
N VAL A 150 -5.48 8.29 -1.45
CA VAL A 150 -5.47 7.50 -0.20
C VAL A 150 -5.16 8.42 0.99
N VAL A 151 -4.12 9.26 0.85
CA VAL A 151 -3.68 10.22 1.89
C VAL A 151 -4.76 11.30 2.13
N LEU A 152 -5.38 11.80 1.07
CA LEU A 152 -6.41 12.84 1.17
C LEU A 152 -7.72 12.35 1.83
N ASN A 153 -7.96 11.05 1.79
CA ASN A 153 -9.18 10.45 2.34
C ASN A 153 -9.20 10.37 3.89
N GLU A 154 -8.12 10.75 4.57
CA GLU A 154 -8.10 10.82 6.05
C GLU A 154 -9.21 11.73 6.60
N LYS A 155 -9.67 12.73 5.84
CA LYS A 155 -10.70 13.70 6.24
C LYS A 155 -12.13 13.16 6.14
N THR A 156 -12.35 12.07 5.39
CA THR A 156 -13.67 11.49 5.14
C THR A 156 -13.85 10.13 5.82
N ILE A 157 -13.21 9.95 6.98
CA ILE A 157 -13.21 8.70 7.73
C ILE A 157 -14.58 8.50 8.40
N PRO A 158 -15.31 7.40 8.14
CA PRO A 158 -16.65 7.17 8.72
C PRO A 158 -16.63 6.84 10.21
N SER A 159 -15.49 6.41 10.76
CA SER A 159 -15.33 6.06 12.17
C SER A 159 -13.87 6.21 12.61
N PRO A 160 -13.62 6.66 13.85
CA PRO A 160 -12.24 6.83 14.37
C PRO A 160 -11.42 5.54 14.36
N TYR A 161 -12.06 4.38 14.38
CA TYR A 161 -11.38 3.08 14.32
C TYR A 161 -10.67 2.82 12.97
N TYR A 162 -11.13 3.46 11.88
CA TYR A 162 -10.49 3.39 10.55
C TYR A 162 -9.15 4.13 10.49
N ALA A 163 -8.99 5.16 11.33
CA ALA A 163 -7.79 6.02 11.32
C ALA A 163 -6.50 5.22 11.54
N MET A 164 -6.54 4.22 12.41
CA MET A 164 -5.39 3.31 12.64
C MET A 164 -5.00 2.57 11.37
N PHE A 165 -5.97 1.95 10.68
CA PHE A 165 -5.72 1.17 9.46
C PHE A 165 -5.24 2.07 8.31
N ILE A 166 -5.82 3.25 8.14
CA ILE A 166 -5.42 4.24 7.12
C ILE A 166 -3.98 4.70 7.39
N ARG A 167 -3.61 4.93 8.66
CA ARG A 167 -2.24 5.29 9.04
C ARG A 167 -1.25 4.18 8.69
N ILE A 168 -1.55 2.93 9.04
CA ILE A 168 -0.70 1.78 8.71
C ILE A 168 -0.58 1.63 7.18
N LEU A 169 -1.69 1.74 6.45
CA LEU A 169 -1.69 1.74 4.98
C LEU A 169 -0.79 2.84 4.41
N THR A 170 -0.97 4.07 4.88
CA THR A 170 -0.18 5.24 4.45
C THR A 170 1.31 5.03 4.73
N ASP A 171 1.67 4.54 5.92
CA ASP A 171 3.06 4.28 6.31
C ASP A 171 3.67 3.14 5.48
N THR A 172 2.91 2.08 5.22
CA THR A 172 3.31 0.96 4.35
C THR A 172 3.58 1.46 2.92
N PHE A 173 2.69 2.29 2.39
CA PHE A 173 2.83 2.84 1.03
C PHE A 173 3.93 3.90 0.94
N LYS A 174 4.11 4.75 1.93
CA LYS A 174 5.26 5.66 2.01
C LYS A 174 6.58 4.86 1.99
N CYS A 175 6.67 3.83 2.80
CA CYS A 175 7.85 2.95 2.83
C CYS A 175 8.04 2.23 1.48
N CYS A 176 6.99 1.71 0.89
CA CYS A 176 7.02 0.99 -0.38
C CYS A 176 7.33 1.91 -1.57
N CYS A 177 6.72 3.10 -1.61
CA CYS A 177 6.95 4.11 -2.66
C CYS A 177 8.32 4.75 -2.56
N THR A 178 8.78 5.01 -1.37
CA THR A 178 10.12 5.56 -1.17
C THR A 178 11.23 4.55 -1.40
N UNK A 179 11.03 3.46 -1.06
CA UNK A 179 12.01 2.45 -1.21
C UNK A 179 12.05 1.81 -2.57
N UNK A 180 11.00 1.55 -3.04
CA UNK A 180 10.92 0.89 -4.28
C UNK A 180 10.89 1.86 -5.43
N UNK A 181 10.28 2.83 -5.27
CA UNK A 181 10.18 3.84 -6.21
C UNK A 181 11.40 4.71 -6.25
N UNK A 182 11.77 4.76 -5.34
CA UNK A 182 12.94 5.47 -5.20
C UNK A 182 14.13 4.76 -5.77
N MET A 183 14.06 3.54 -5.57
CA MET A 183 15.10 2.70 -6.15
C MET A 183 15.02 2.67 -7.67
N PHE A 184 13.84 2.41 -8.20
CA PHE A 184 13.61 2.44 -9.65
C PHE A 184 13.87 3.83 -10.25
N ILE A 185 13.39 4.87 -9.61
CA ILE A 185 13.62 6.26 -10.06
C ILE A 185 15.12 6.55 -10.04
N ARG A 186 15.83 6.10 -9.01
CA ARG A 186 17.29 6.30 -8.91
C ARG A 186 18.04 5.56 -10.02
N ILE A 187 17.68 4.29 -10.27
CA ILE A 187 18.26 3.51 -11.38
C ILE A 187 17.96 4.19 -12.71
N LEU A 188 16.71 4.61 -12.93
CA LEU A 188 16.27 5.33 -14.14
C LEU A 188 17.03 6.66 -14.29
N THR A 189 17.15 7.43 -13.21
CA THR A 189 17.90 8.69 -13.21
C THR A 189 19.37 8.45 -13.52
N ASP A 190 19.97 7.41 -12.97
CA ASP A 190 21.38 7.05 -13.22
C ASP A 190 21.60 6.59 -14.67
N THR A 191 20.65 5.85 -15.27
CA THR A 191 20.72 5.48 -16.70
C THR A 191 20.57 6.71 -17.60
N VAL A 192 19.59 7.58 -17.31
CA VAL A 192 19.39 8.85 -18.07
C VAL A 192 20.62 9.74 -17.96
N ARG A 193 21.21 9.86 -16.75
CA ARG A 193 22.47 10.60 -16.56
C ARG A 193 23.61 9.99 -17.39
N GLY A 194 23.67 8.66 -17.48
CA GLY A 194 24.62 7.95 -18.31
C GLY A 194 24.47 8.30 -19.79
N ASP A 195 23.23 8.35 -20.28
CA ASP A 195 22.92 8.70 -21.68
C ASP A 195 23.21 10.17 -21.97
N ILE A 196 22.85 11.08 -21.05
CA ILE A 196 23.16 12.51 -21.14
C ILE A 196 24.69 12.70 -21.19
N ALA A 197 25.43 12.01 -20.31
CA ALA A 197 26.89 12.09 -20.27
C ALA A 197 27.52 11.63 -21.61
N LEU A 198 27.02 10.54 -22.21
CA LEU A 198 27.43 10.08 -23.54
C LEU A 198 27.15 11.13 -24.63
N CYS A 199 26.01 11.81 -24.54
CA CYS A 199 25.66 12.88 -25.47
C CYS A 199 26.60 14.07 -25.29
N ILE A 200 26.92 14.46 -24.06
CA ILE A 200 27.87 15.55 -23.73
C ILE A 200 29.26 15.19 -24.31
N GLU A 201 29.77 14.00 -24.05
CA GLU A 201 31.08 13.52 -24.52
C GLU A 201 31.19 13.55 -26.06
N LYS A 202 30.10 13.29 -26.77
CA LYS A 202 30.05 13.28 -28.24
C LYS A 202 29.86 14.67 -28.84
N SER A 203 29.13 15.56 -28.12
CA SER A 203 28.73 16.87 -28.67
C SER A 203 29.70 17.98 -28.34
N TYR A 204 30.36 17.91 -27.20
CA TYR A 204 31.21 18.98 -26.68
C TYR A 204 32.68 18.53 -26.59
N LYS A 205 33.58 19.42 -26.96
CA LYS A 205 35.04 19.26 -26.71
C LYS A 205 35.38 19.75 -25.30
N GLN A 206 34.70 20.80 -24.86
CA GLN A 206 34.86 21.39 -23.52
C GLN A 206 33.51 21.90 -23.04
N ILE A 207 33.23 21.79 -21.74
CA ILE A 207 32.00 22.30 -21.11
C ILE A 207 32.33 22.85 -19.72
N LEU A 208 31.66 23.91 -19.31
CA LEU A 208 31.76 24.50 -17.99
C LEU A 208 31.15 23.52 -16.94
N ILE A 209 31.78 23.43 -15.77
CA ILE A 209 31.30 22.57 -14.67
C ILE A 209 29.85 22.92 -14.31
N LYS A 210 29.50 24.21 -14.24
CA LYS A 210 28.14 24.67 -13.91
C LYS A 210 27.10 24.17 -14.92
N ASP A 211 27.42 24.23 -16.20
CA ASP A 211 26.52 23.78 -17.27
C ASP A 211 26.37 22.24 -17.24
N ALA A 212 27.47 21.52 -16.99
CA ALA A 212 27.47 20.07 -16.84
C ALA A 212 26.61 19.62 -15.65
N VAL A 213 26.68 20.33 -14.52
CA VAL A 213 25.84 20.07 -13.31
C VAL A 213 24.36 20.21 -13.65
N GLN A 214 23.98 21.28 -14.36
CA GLN A 214 22.61 21.52 -14.80
C GLN A 214 22.11 20.44 -15.77
N MET A 215 22.93 20.09 -16.77
CA MET A 215 22.57 19.10 -17.80
C MET A 215 22.43 17.68 -17.20
N LEU A 216 23.28 17.33 -16.23
CA LEU A 216 23.25 16.03 -15.56
C LEU A 216 22.20 15.96 -14.44
N LEU A 217 21.47 17.07 -14.20
CA LEU A 217 20.40 17.15 -13.19
C LEU A 217 20.91 16.80 -11.77
N TYR A 218 22.05 17.39 -11.39
CA TYR A 218 22.57 17.31 -10.02
C TYR A 218 22.26 18.61 -9.26
N ASP A 219 21.80 18.46 -8.02
CA ASP A 219 21.60 19.59 -7.10
C ASP A 219 22.91 20.05 -6.46
N ASN A 220 23.89 19.14 -6.37
CA ASN A 220 25.19 19.38 -5.73
C ASN A 220 26.35 19.21 -6.72
N GLU A 221 27.21 20.23 -6.78
CA GLU A 221 28.43 20.24 -7.60
C GLU A 221 29.38 19.09 -7.25
N ALA A 222 29.50 18.77 -5.94
CA ALA A 222 30.36 17.69 -5.45
C ALA A 222 29.95 16.31 -6.01
N ALA A 223 28.65 16.04 -6.12
CA ALA A 223 28.13 14.78 -6.67
C ALA A 223 28.42 14.67 -8.19
N ALA A 224 28.32 15.77 -8.91
CA ALA A 224 28.65 15.84 -10.34
C ALA A 224 30.16 15.60 -10.58
N LEU A 225 31.01 16.13 -9.70
CA LEU A 225 32.47 15.91 -9.77
C LEU A 225 32.80 14.43 -9.54
N GLN A 226 32.20 13.78 -8.54
CA GLN A 226 32.40 12.34 -8.31
C GLN A 226 31.95 11.49 -9.51
N PHE A 227 30.84 11.86 -10.14
CA PHE A 227 30.36 11.20 -11.35
C PHE A 227 31.32 11.37 -12.52
N ALA A 228 31.82 12.58 -12.70
CA ALA A 228 32.82 12.93 -13.75
C ALA A 228 34.14 12.15 -13.55
N GLU A 229 34.60 12.00 -12.30
CA GLU A 229 35.81 11.20 -11.95
C GLU A 229 35.60 9.72 -12.27
N LYS A 230 34.43 9.15 -11.90
CA LYS A 230 34.11 7.75 -12.22
C LYS A 230 34.07 7.46 -13.70
N ARG A 231 33.73 8.49 -14.50
CA ARG A 231 33.63 8.38 -15.94
C ARG A 231 34.95 8.71 -16.68
N GLY A 232 35.95 9.19 -15.93
CA GLY A 232 37.27 9.53 -16.47
C GLY A 232 37.33 10.87 -17.20
N TRP A 233 36.46 11.81 -16.86
CA TRP A 233 36.47 13.16 -17.45
C TRP A 233 37.68 13.95 -16.93
N LYS A 234 38.44 14.57 -17.84
CA LYS A 234 39.57 15.42 -17.47
C LYS A 234 39.06 16.78 -17.03
N ARG A 235 39.49 17.23 -15.87
CA ARG A 235 39.15 18.55 -15.33
C ARG A 235 40.29 19.52 -15.57
N GLU A 236 40.01 20.63 -16.22
CA GLU A 236 40.92 21.76 -16.41
C GLU A 236 40.27 23.01 -15.82
N LYS A 237 40.77 23.46 -14.65
CA LYS A 237 40.23 24.61 -13.90
C LYS A 237 38.72 24.42 -13.65
N ASP A 238 37.87 25.17 -14.35
CA ASP A 238 36.41 25.19 -14.20
C ASP A 238 35.69 24.51 -15.40
N MET A 239 36.44 23.73 -16.20
CA MET A 239 35.89 23.06 -17.40
C MET A 239 36.24 21.58 -17.41
N PHE A 240 35.37 20.77 -18.03
CA PHE A 240 35.65 19.40 -18.40
C PHE A 240 36.08 19.33 -19.87
N THR A 241 37.12 18.53 -20.20
CA THR A 241 37.66 18.33 -21.56
C THR A 241 37.51 16.88 -21.96
N PHE A 242 37.10 16.63 -23.21
CA PHE A 242 36.73 15.32 -23.73
C PHE A 242 37.54 14.83 -24.94
N ASP A 243 38.66 15.46 -25.26
CA ASP A 243 39.45 15.19 -26.50
C ASP A 243 39.89 13.74 -26.60
N ASP A 244 40.30 13.09 -25.52
CA ASP A 244 40.74 11.71 -25.50
C ASP A 244 39.59 10.70 -25.58
N LEU A 245 38.44 11.06 -25.06
CA LEU A 245 37.27 10.17 -25.03
C LEU A 245 36.63 10.04 -26.41
N GLN A 246 36.69 11.11 -27.25
CA GLN A 246 36.19 11.06 -28.63
C GLN A 246 36.94 10.05 -29.51
N SER A 247 38.23 9.84 -29.27
CA SER A 247 39.02 8.86 -30.02
C SER A 247 38.65 7.42 -29.63
N ILE A 248 38.27 7.18 -28.40
CA ILE A 248 37.87 5.86 -27.88
C ILE A 248 36.45 5.52 -28.30
N LEU A 249 35.57 6.52 -28.31
CA LEU A 249 34.14 6.35 -28.66
C LEU A 249 33.93 6.23 -30.18
N ASN A 250 34.83 6.79 -30.99
CA ASN A 250 34.89 6.57 -32.43
C ASN A 250 35.57 5.22 -32.70
N GLY A 251 34.95 4.13 -32.30
CA GLY A 251 35.33 2.79 -32.66
C GLY A 251 35.44 2.62 -34.19
N PRO A 252 35.93 1.47 -34.69
CA PRO A 252 36.06 1.27 -36.11
C PRO A 252 34.77 1.69 -36.84
N PRO A 253 34.88 2.37 -37.98
CA PRO A 253 33.70 2.95 -38.64
C PRO A 253 32.61 1.89 -38.77
N LYS A 254 31.46 2.18 -38.20
CA LYS A 254 30.29 1.31 -38.29
C LYS A 254 30.13 0.89 -39.74
N ALA A 255 30.17 -0.41 -40.01
CA ALA A 255 30.02 -0.94 -41.35
C ALA A 255 28.90 -0.20 -42.07
N HIS A 256 29.23 0.43 -43.18
CA HIS A 256 28.29 1.22 -43.99
C HIS A 256 27.04 0.37 -44.24
N LEU A 257 25.91 0.89 -43.89
CA LEU A 257 24.66 0.17 -44.07
C LEU A 257 24.50 -0.21 -45.54
N ASP A 258 24.47 -1.51 -45.84
CA ASP A 258 24.37 -1.98 -47.23
C ASP A 258 22.93 -1.75 -47.73
N THR A 259 22.73 -0.55 -48.28
CA THR A 259 21.43 -0.11 -48.80
C THR A 259 20.92 -1.03 -49.92
N THR A 260 21.86 -1.62 -50.73
CA THR A 260 21.53 -2.59 -51.81
C THR A 260 20.97 -3.89 -51.22
N ARG A 261 21.51 -4.35 -50.12
CA ARG A 261 21.01 -5.55 -49.42
C ARG A 261 19.63 -5.33 -48.85
N ILE A 262 19.42 -4.19 -48.18
CA ILE A 262 18.13 -3.85 -47.61
C ILE A 262 17.08 -3.69 -48.72
N ALA A 263 17.38 -2.99 -49.80
CA ALA A 263 16.51 -2.85 -50.96
C ALA A 263 16.08 -4.19 -51.54
N LYS A 264 17.05 -5.11 -51.75
CA LYS A 264 16.78 -6.47 -52.23
C LYS A 264 15.88 -7.25 -51.30
N GLN A 265 16.07 -7.15 -49.95
CA GLN A 265 15.25 -7.81 -48.98
C GLN A 265 13.80 -7.23 -48.99
N THR A 266 13.69 -5.92 -49.09
CA THR A 266 12.36 -5.24 -49.13
C THR A 266 11.58 -5.66 -50.39
N ILE A 267 12.25 -5.70 -51.57
CA ILE A 267 11.65 -6.15 -52.83
C ILE A 267 11.23 -7.62 -52.75
N TYR A 268 12.08 -8.46 -52.13
CA TYR A 268 11.76 -9.87 -51.94
C TYR A 268 10.51 -10.05 -51.08
N TYR A 269 10.39 -9.35 -49.95
CA TYR A 269 9.19 -9.39 -49.08
C TYR A 269 7.93 -8.87 -49.79
N ALA A 270 8.04 -7.76 -50.50
CA ALA A 270 6.92 -7.21 -51.28
C ALA A 270 6.42 -8.26 -52.29
N LYS A 271 7.32 -8.90 -53.00
CA LYS A 271 6.99 -9.97 -54.00
C LYS A 271 6.33 -11.17 -53.33
N GLN A 272 6.78 -11.56 -52.12
CA GLN A 272 6.16 -12.64 -51.34
C GLN A 272 4.74 -12.28 -50.93
N LEU A 273 4.51 -11.04 -50.51
CA LEU A 273 3.17 -10.57 -50.09
C LEU A 273 2.24 -10.53 -51.29
N GLU A 274 2.70 -10.11 -52.46
CA GLU A 274 1.87 -10.11 -53.69
C GLU A 274 1.46 -11.51 -54.13
N MET A 275 2.24 -12.55 -53.82
CA MET A 275 1.93 -13.94 -54.12
C MET A 275 0.88 -14.56 -53.17
N ILE A 276 0.63 -13.94 -52.04
CA ILE A 276 -0.34 -14.44 -51.04
C ILE A 276 -1.76 -13.92 -51.34
N VAL A 277 -1.89 -12.87 -52.15
CA VAL A 277 -3.17 -12.31 -52.63
C VAL A 277 -3.51 -12.99 -53.94
#